data_93cacdc7ccc7b618acf4428e13914ba2
#
_entry.id   93cacdc7ccc7b618acf4428e13914ba2
#
_cell.length_a   1.000
_cell.length_b   1.000
_cell.length_c   1.000
_cell.angle_alpha   90.00
_cell.angle_beta   90.00
_cell.angle_gamma   90.00
#
_symmetry.space_group_name_H-M   'P 1'
#
loop_
_entity.id
_entity.type
_entity.pdbx_description
1 polymer ?
#
loop_
_entity_poly.entity_id
_entity_poly.type
_entity_poly.pdbx_seq_one_letter_code
_entity_poly.pdbx_strand_id
1 'polypeptide(L)'
;MNHTFTPMTDEYARQILTWKYKGQYAQYDYENEAEHILDTGEWGNTLFAVLDETNTLIGELSFGFLDESDEWISQTSLEAGQTEGAILWVGFGLRPDLTGKGLGLSFVNACTDYAIKIARQRYAYRGEWVGLGVFQFNQRAIKVYERAGYVKFSELLAEDGGKVLPAQRMKKKIDG
;
A
#
# COMPACT_ATOMS: atom_id res chain seq x y z
N MET A 1 19.07 0.59 -3.32
CA MET A 1 18.61 -0.51 -2.45
C MET A 1 17.72 -1.42 -3.26
N ASN A 2 18.06 -2.69 -3.33
CA ASN A 2 17.21 -3.69 -3.97
C ASN A 2 16.14 -4.16 -2.99
N HIS A 3 14.93 -4.32 -3.49
CA HIS A 3 13.79 -4.79 -2.73
C HIS A 3 13.34 -6.15 -3.25
N THR A 4 13.11 -7.08 -2.35
CA THR A 4 12.54 -8.39 -2.66
C THR A 4 11.15 -8.48 -2.07
N PHE A 5 10.19 -8.91 -2.87
CA PHE A 5 8.80 -9.12 -2.45
C PHE A 5 8.54 -10.61 -2.28
N THR A 6 7.99 -10.98 -1.15
CA THR A 6 7.65 -12.37 -0.82
C THR A 6 6.26 -12.42 -0.22
N PRO A 7 5.53 -13.53 -0.36
CA PRO A 7 4.26 -13.68 0.34
C PRO A 7 4.41 -13.36 1.83
N MET A 8 3.40 -12.73 2.41
CA MET A 8 3.34 -12.53 3.86
C MET A 8 3.37 -13.88 4.55
N THR A 9 3.94 -13.93 5.74
CA THR A 9 3.98 -15.13 6.60
C THR A 9 3.55 -14.74 8.02
N ASP A 10 3.21 -15.74 8.83
CA ASP A 10 2.88 -15.50 10.25
C ASP A 10 4.03 -14.80 10.99
N GLU A 11 5.27 -15.18 10.72
CA GLU A 11 6.44 -14.55 11.32
C GLU A 11 6.56 -13.07 10.94
N TYR A 12 6.47 -12.74 9.64
CA TYR A 12 6.53 -11.35 9.18
C TYR A 12 5.35 -10.52 9.66
N ALA A 13 4.14 -11.08 9.59
CA ALA A 13 2.94 -10.40 10.07
C ALA A 13 3.06 -10.03 11.55
N ARG A 14 3.52 -10.94 12.39
CA ARG A 14 3.72 -10.67 13.82
C ARG A 14 4.80 -9.61 14.08
N GLN A 15 5.88 -9.61 13.32
CA GLN A 15 6.88 -8.53 13.40
C GLN A 15 6.27 -7.18 13.03
N ILE A 16 5.53 -7.10 11.94
CA ILE A 16 4.89 -5.85 11.49
C ILE A 16 3.91 -5.32 12.53
N LEU A 17 3.15 -6.18 13.19
CA LEU A 17 2.21 -5.78 14.24
C LEU A 17 2.90 -5.14 15.46
N THR A 18 4.18 -5.36 15.65
CA THR A 18 4.95 -4.72 16.72
C THR A 18 5.49 -3.33 16.37
N TRP A 19 5.38 -2.93 15.11
CA TRP A 19 5.93 -1.65 14.67
C TRP A 19 5.17 -0.47 15.26
N LYS A 20 5.92 0.48 15.82
CA LYS A 20 5.40 1.69 16.46
C LYS A 20 6.00 2.93 15.82
N TYR A 21 5.14 3.77 15.32
CA TYR A 21 5.53 5.06 14.76
C TYR A 21 5.46 6.16 15.82
N LYS A 22 6.28 7.19 15.67
CA LYS A 22 6.41 8.27 16.65
C LYS A 22 5.36 9.37 16.43
N GLY A 23 4.91 9.97 17.55
CA GLY A 23 4.03 11.15 17.53
C GLY A 23 2.73 10.89 16.80
N GLN A 24 2.33 11.81 15.96
CA GLN A 24 1.09 11.70 15.18
C GLN A 24 1.10 10.53 14.20
N TYR A 25 2.28 10.03 13.81
CA TYR A 25 2.41 8.87 12.92
C TYR A 25 1.97 7.56 13.59
N ALA A 26 1.76 7.52 14.90
CA ALA A 26 1.17 6.37 15.60
C ALA A 26 -0.22 6.00 15.06
N GLN A 27 -0.89 6.92 14.33
CA GLN A 27 -2.12 6.62 13.59
C GLN A 27 -1.94 5.46 12.59
N TYR A 28 -0.72 5.25 12.10
CA TYR A 28 -0.38 4.17 11.16
C TYR A 28 0.11 2.89 11.85
N ASP A 29 0.07 2.79 13.18
CA ASP A 29 0.48 1.57 13.88
C ASP A 29 -0.38 0.38 13.44
N TYR A 30 0.27 -0.69 13.04
CA TYR A 30 -0.38 -1.87 12.45
C TYR A 30 -1.29 -2.64 13.42
N GLU A 31 -1.16 -2.44 14.71
CA GLU A 31 -2.09 -3.02 15.68
C GLU A 31 -3.54 -2.58 15.43
N ASN A 32 -3.74 -1.41 14.80
CA ASN A 32 -5.06 -0.93 14.40
C ASN A 32 -5.61 -1.64 13.16
N GLU A 33 -4.76 -2.36 12.44
CA GLU A 33 -5.08 -3.09 11.20
C GLU A 33 -4.76 -4.60 11.31
N ALA A 34 -4.77 -5.14 12.52
CA ALA A 34 -4.38 -6.52 12.78
C ALA A 34 -5.17 -7.54 11.94
N GLU A 35 -6.47 -7.33 11.76
CA GLU A 35 -7.31 -8.21 10.93
C GLU A 35 -6.78 -8.29 9.49
N HIS A 36 -6.42 -7.16 8.91
CA HIS A 36 -5.90 -7.10 7.55
C HIS A 36 -4.55 -7.80 7.43
N ILE A 37 -3.61 -7.50 8.33
CA ILE A 37 -2.27 -8.10 8.31
C ILE A 37 -2.31 -9.62 8.55
N LEU A 38 -3.25 -10.09 9.35
CA LEU A 38 -3.40 -11.52 9.69
C LEU A 38 -4.35 -12.28 8.75
N ASP A 39 -4.93 -11.64 7.75
CA ASP A 39 -5.78 -12.31 6.77
C ASP A 39 -4.94 -13.17 5.80
N THR A 40 -4.86 -14.46 6.11
CA THR A 40 -4.08 -15.42 5.32
C THR A 40 -4.58 -15.57 3.87
N GLY A 41 -5.83 -15.19 3.58
CA GLY A 41 -6.38 -15.18 2.22
C GLY A 41 -5.72 -14.14 1.32
N GLU A 42 -5.14 -13.08 1.89
CA GLU A 42 -4.44 -12.04 1.16
C GLU A 42 -2.94 -12.34 0.98
N TRP A 43 -2.38 -13.23 1.79
CA TRP A 43 -0.94 -13.51 1.78
C TRP A 43 -0.46 -14.09 0.44
N GLY A 44 0.47 -13.37 -0.20
CA GLY A 44 1.00 -13.73 -1.51
C GLY A 44 0.05 -13.46 -2.69
N ASN A 45 -1.15 -12.96 -2.43
CA ASN A 45 -2.13 -12.54 -3.43
C ASN A 45 -2.16 -11.02 -3.58
N THR A 46 -2.49 -10.34 -2.49
CA THR A 46 -2.61 -8.89 -2.41
C THR A 46 -1.83 -8.28 -1.22
N LEU A 47 -1.19 -9.11 -0.41
CA LEU A 47 -0.37 -8.71 0.73
C LEU A 47 0.99 -9.41 0.70
N PHE A 48 2.06 -8.61 0.71
CA PHE A 48 3.44 -9.07 0.57
C PHE A 48 4.34 -8.44 1.63
N ALA A 49 5.31 -9.20 2.10
CA ALA A 49 6.43 -8.68 2.85
C ALA A 49 7.50 -8.12 1.91
N VAL A 50 8.14 -7.04 2.30
CA VAL A 50 9.23 -6.41 1.56
C VAL A 50 10.54 -6.59 2.32
N LEU A 51 11.52 -7.17 1.65
CA LEU A 51 12.83 -7.45 2.22
C LEU A 51 13.91 -6.62 1.52
N ASP A 52 14.95 -6.28 2.24
CA ASP A 52 16.16 -5.66 1.67
C ASP A 52 17.12 -6.71 1.07
N GLU A 53 18.29 -6.25 0.60
CA GLU A 53 19.32 -7.12 0.00
C GLU A 53 19.92 -8.12 0.99
N THR A 54 19.70 -7.99 2.28
CA THR A 54 20.14 -8.94 3.32
C THR A 54 19.04 -9.91 3.74
N ASN A 55 17.91 -9.91 3.03
CA ASN A 55 16.69 -10.64 3.39
C ASN A 55 16.09 -10.22 4.74
N THR A 56 16.31 -8.98 5.15
CA THR A 56 15.71 -8.41 6.36
C THR A 56 14.38 -7.75 6.02
N LEU A 57 13.35 -8.00 6.84
CA LEU A 57 12.03 -7.38 6.69
C LEU A 57 12.13 -5.86 6.91
N ILE A 58 11.76 -5.09 5.90
CA ILE A 58 11.81 -3.63 5.93
C ILE A 58 10.45 -2.96 5.69
N GLY A 59 9.47 -3.69 5.20
CA GLY A 59 8.17 -3.11 4.90
C GLY A 59 7.12 -4.12 4.52
N GLU A 60 5.94 -3.61 4.22
CA GLU A 60 4.85 -4.37 3.63
C GLU A 60 4.26 -3.64 2.43
N LEU A 61 3.67 -4.39 1.54
CA LEU A 61 2.88 -3.92 0.42
C LEU A 61 1.54 -4.63 0.43
N SER A 62 0.48 -3.85 0.40
CA SER A 62 -0.88 -4.35 0.15
C SER A 62 -1.48 -3.63 -1.05
N PHE A 63 -2.40 -4.28 -1.75
CA PHE A 63 -3.17 -3.62 -2.80
C PHE A 63 -4.54 -4.27 -2.96
N GLY A 64 -5.43 -3.53 -3.59
CA GLY A 64 -6.75 -3.98 -3.99
C GLY A 64 -7.20 -3.18 -5.20
N PHE A 65 -8.47 -3.25 -5.50
CA PHE A 65 -9.04 -2.54 -6.64
C PHE A 65 -10.34 -1.87 -6.20
N LEU A 66 -10.46 -0.60 -6.51
CA LEU A 66 -11.69 0.16 -6.33
C LEU A 66 -12.43 0.25 -7.66
N ASP A 67 -13.72 -0.02 -7.65
CA ASP A 67 -14.58 0.17 -8.80
C ASP A 67 -14.95 1.65 -9.02
N GLU A 68 -15.77 1.92 -10.03
CA GLU A 68 -16.21 3.28 -10.35
C GLU A 68 -17.07 3.94 -9.25
N SER A 69 -17.56 3.15 -8.29
CA SER A 69 -18.34 3.62 -7.14
C SER A 69 -17.49 3.76 -5.87
N ASP A 70 -16.14 3.66 -5.99
CA ASP A 70 -15.20 3.64 -4.86
C ASP A 70 -15.41 2.46 -3.89
N GLU A 71 -15.97 1.35 -4.38
CA GLU A 71 -16.15 0.14 -3.60
C GLU A 71 -15.06 -0.90 -3.91
N TRP A 72 -14.63 -1.63 -2.89
CA TRP A 72 -13.64 -2.68 -3.05
C TRP A 72 -14.17 -3.83 -3.88
N ILE A 73 -13.44 -4.21 -4.92
CA ILE A 73 -13.73 -5.41 -5.71
C ILE A 73 -13.41 -6.64 -4.88
N SER A 74 -14.35 -7.58 -4.79
CA SER A 74 -14.20 -8.79 -4.00
C SER A 74 -13.12 -9.72 -4.56
N GLN A 75 -12.50 -10.53 -3.70
CA GLN A 75 -11.50 -11.51 -4.11
C GLN A 75 -12.03 -12.47 -5.19
N THR A 76 -13.29 -12.90 -5.07
CA THR A 76 -13.94 -13.76 -6.08
C THR A 76 -13.99 -13.08 -7.46
N SER A 77 -14.35 -11.79 -7.49
CA SER A 77 -14.38 -11.02 -8.74
C SER A 77 -12.97 -10.81 -9.30
N LEU A 78 -11.97 -10.59 -8.44
CA LEU A 78 -10.58 -10.47 -8.87
C LEU A 78 -10.06 -11.77 -9.49
N GLU A 79 -10.35 -12.90 -8.89
CA GLU A 79 -9.98 -14.23 -9.42
C GLU A 79 -10.66 -14.52 -10.78
N ALA A 80 -11.85 -13.96 -10.98
CA ALA A 80 -12.55 -14.01 -12.27
C ALA A 80 -12.05 -12.98 -13.31
N GLY A 81 -11.05 -12.16 -12.96
CA GLY A 81 -10.49 -11.12 -13.84
C GLY A 81 -11.40 -9.91 -14.05
N GLN A 82 -12.34 -9.66 -13.14
CA GLN A 82 -13.33 -8.58 -13.24
C GLN A 82 -12.77 -7.27 -12.70
N THR A 83 -11.79 -6.70 -13.40
CA THR A 83 -11.13 -5.44 -13.03
C THR A 83 -11.39 -4.30 -14.02
N GLU A 84 -12.33 -4.47 -14.95
CA GLU A 84 -12.67 -3.43 -15.91
C GLU A 84 -13.21 -2.17 -15.21
N GLY A 85 -12.73 -1.01 -15.60
CA GLY A 85 -13.10 0.27 -14.99
C GLY A 85 -12.50 0.53 -13.61
N ALA A 86 -11.82 -0.44 -13.02
CA ALA A 86 -11.23 -0.30 -11.70
C ALA A 86 -9.94 0.51 -11.70
N ILE A 87 -9.62 1.09 -10.54
CA ILE A 87 -8.31 1.65 -10.23
C ILE A 87 -7.57 0.71 -9.26
N LEU A 88 -6.30 0.40 -9.58
CA LEU A 88 -5.42 -0.29 -8.66
C LEU A 88 -5.10 0.62 -7.47
N TRP A 89 -5.38 0.15 -6.25
CA TRP A 89 -5.21 0.92 -5.03
C TRP A 89 -4.15 0.28 -4.15
N VAL A 90 -3.08 1.01 -3.85
CA VAL A 90 -1.93 0.48 -3.11
C VAL A 90 -1.82 1.08 -1.72
N GLY A 91 -1.36 0.27 -0.78
CA GLY A 91 -0.95 0.65 0.54
C GLY A 91 0.41 0.04 0.85
N PHE A 92 1.24 0.75 1.57
CA PHE A 92 2.55 0.25 1.97
C PHE A 92 3.07 0.96 3.20
N GLY A 93 3.87 0.26 3.97
CA GLY A 93 4.51 0.80 5.15
C GLY A 93 5.98 0.40 5.21
N LEU A 94 6.81 1.38 5.51
CA LEU A 94 8.22 1.19 5.77
C LEU A 94 8.43 1.03 7.27
N ARG A 95 9.32 0.12 7.68
CA ARG A 95 9.67 -0.11 9.09
C ARG A 95 10.04 1.22 9.78
N PRO A 96 9.53 1.48 10.99
CA PRO A 96 9.62 2.81 11.62
C PRO A 96 11.03 3.39 11.74
N ASP A 97 12.03 2.55 12.03
CA ASP A 97 13.43 2.98 12.19
C ASP A 97 14.09 3.37 10.85
N LEU A 98 13.46 3.01 9.72
CA LEU A 98 13.94 3.34 8.37
C LEU A 98 13.27 4.59 7.80
N THR A 99 12.25 5.11 8.46
CA THR A 99 11.57 6.33 8.02
C THR A 99 12.43 7.57 8.23
N GLY A 100 12.30 8.56 7.35
CA GLY A 100 13.06 9.82 7.45
C GLY A 100 14.54 9.70 7.10
N LYS A 101 14.98 8.60 6.48
CA LYS A 101 16.39 8.35 6.11
C LYS A 101 16.64 8.40 4.59
N GLY A 102 15.73 8.98 3.82
CA GLY A 102 15.87 9.10 2.37
C GLY A 102 15.54 7.82 1.58
N LEU A 103 15.02 6.79 2.23
CA LEU A 103 14.70 5.49 1.60
C LEU A 103 13.31 5.46 0.95
N GLY A 104 12.45 6.42 1.26
CA GLY A 104 11.03 6.37 0.91
C GLY A 104 10.77 6.33 -0.59
N LEU A 105 11.50 7.11 -1.39
CA LEU A 105 11.26 7.16 -2.84
C LEU A 105 11.57 5.82 -3.53
N SER A 106 12.70 5.24 -3.23
CA SER A 106 13.09 3.92 -3.75
C SER A 106 12.08 2.84 -3.33
N PHE A 107 11.66 2.85 -2.09
CA PHE A 107 10.67 1.93 -1.53
C PHE A 107 9.31 2.07 -2.23
N VAL A 108 8.79 3.28 -2.33
CA VAL A 108 7.49 3.56 -2.98
C VAL A 108 7.49 3.15 -4.44
N ASN A 109 8.55 3.47 -5.18
CA ASN A 109 8.67 3.07 -6.58
C ASN A 109 8.67 1.56 -6.73
N ALA A 110 9.48 0.85 -5.93
CA ALA A 110 9.55 -0.61 -5.98
C ALA A 110 8.20 -1.26 -5.65
N CYS A 111 7.51 -0.78 -4.61
CA CYS A 111 6.19 -1.27 -4.23
C CYS A 111 5.14 -1.02 -5.32
N THR A 112 5.13 0.17 -5.89
CA THR A 112 4.20 0.53 -6.98
C THR A 112 4.42 -0.36 -8.20
N ASP A 113 5.66 -0.52 -8.64
CA ASP A 113 5.99 -1.34 -9.81
C ASP A 113 5.63 -2.81 -9.59
N TYR A 114 5.90 -3.34 -8.40
CA TYR A 114 5.54 -4.72 -8.07
C TYR A 114 4.03 -4.93 -8.04
N ALA A 115 3.27 -4.01 -7.42
CA ALA A 115 1.81 -4.09 -7.40
C ALA A 115 1.22 -4.07 -8.82
N ILE A 116 1.70 -3.19 -9.69
CA ILE A 116 1.28 -3.13 -11.10
C ILE A 116 1.58 -4.45 -11.81
N LYS A 117 2.77 -5.00 -11.61
CA LYS A 117 3.17 -6.28 -12.21
C LYS A 117 2.23 -7.41 -11.80
N ILE A 118 1.94 -7.56 -10.50
CA ILE A 118 1.06 -8.61 -10.01
C ILE A 118 -0.39 -8.37 -10.46
N ALA A 119 -0.87 -7.13 -10.42
CA ALA A 119 -2.21 -6.79 -10.88
C ALA A 119 -2.41 -7.20 -12.35
N ARG A 120 -1.45 -6.92 -13.20
CA ARG A 120 -1.50 -7.28 -14.62
C ARG A 120 -1.39 -8.78 -14.86
N GLN A 121 -0.49 -9.46 -14.16
CA GLN A 121 -0.21 -10.89 -14.37
C GLN A 121 -1.29 -11.79 -13.78
N ARG A 122 -1.81 -11.48 -12.59
CA ARG A 122 -2.75 -12.37 -11.88
C ARG A 122 -4.20 -11.97 -12.02
N TYR A 123 -4.49 -10.66 -12.13
CA TYR A 123 -5.85 -10.15 -12.08
C TYR A 123 -6.31 -9.52 -13.38
N ALA A 124 -5.56 -9.73 -14.45
CA ALA A 124 -5.88 -9.21 -15.79
C ALA A 124 -6.10 -7.68 -15.84
N TYR A 125 -5.52 -6.94 -14.90
CA TYR A 125 -5.69 -5.50 -14.81
C TYR A 125 -5.16 -4.80 -16.06
N ARG A 126 -5.98 -3.93 -16.65
CA ARG A 126 -5.66 -3.16 -17.87
C ARG A 126 -5.89 -1.66 -17.67
N GLY A 127 -6.21 -1.26 -16.44
CA GLY A 127 -6.38 0.16 -16.11
C GLY A 127 -5.09 0.96 -16.25
N GLU A 128 -5.24 2.25 -16.40
CA GLU A 128 -4.14 3.19 -16.63
C GLU A 128 -3.67 3.90 -15.37
N TRP A 129 -4.27 3.61 -14.21
CA TRP A 129 -4.03 4.35 -12.98
C TRP A 129 -3.73 3.44 -11.81
N VAL A 130 -2.79 3.89 -10.98
CA VAL A 130 -2.57 3.39 -9.63
C VAL A 130 -2.79 4.53 -8.65
N GLY A 131 -3.55 4.27 -7.59
CA GLY A 131 -3.91 5.26 -6.59
C GLY A 131 -3.53 4.85 -5.18
N LEU A 132 -3.54 5.82 -4.28
CA LEU A 132 -3.33 5.64 -2.85
C LEU A 132 -4.07 6.72 -2.05
N GLY A 133 -4.31 6.43 -0.77
CA GLY A 133 -4.80 7.40 0.21
C GLY A 133 -3.70 7.75 1.21
N VAL A 134 -3.70 8.99 1.69
CA VAL A 134 -2.77 9.47 2.70
C VAL A 134 -3.42 10.54 3.56
N PHE A 135 -3.20 10.47 4.88
CA PHE A 135 -3.63 11.56 5.76
C PHE A 135 -2.86 12.84 5.47
N GLN A 136 -3.55 13.98 5.48
CA GLN A 136 -2.94 15.27 5.14
C GLN A 136 -1.83 15.70 6.09
N PHE A 137 -1.87 15.25 7.35
CA PHE A 137 -0.77 15.53 8.28
C PHE A 137 0.56 14.88 7.86
N ASN A 138 0.52 13.82 7.06
CA ASN A 138 1.70 13.07 6.65
C ASN A 138 2.41 13.74 5.45
N GLN A 139 2.89 14.97 5.67
CA GLN A 139 3.56 15.77 4.64
C GLN A 139 4.84 15.10 4.12
N ARG A 140 5.50 14.32 4.96
CA ARG A 140 6.69 13.56 4.57
C ARG A 140 6.37 12.53 3.49
N ALA A 141 5.33 11.74 3.67
CA ALA A 141 4.88 10.76 2.68
C ALA A 141 4.35 11.43 1.42
N ILE A 142 3.55 12.48 1.55
CA ILE A 142 3.01 13.23 0.41
C ILE A 142 4.12 13.71 -0.52
N LYS A 143 5.19 14.29 0.02
CA LYS A 143 6.36 14.72 -0.78
C LYS A 143 7.04 13.55 -1.50
N VAL A 144 7.13 12.40 -0.85
CA VAL A 144 7.68 11.18 -1.49
C VAL A 144 6.78 10.73 -2.63
N TYR A 145 5.46 10.70 -2.41
CA TYR A 145 4.49 10.33 -3.45
C TYR A 145 4.52 11.27 -4.64
N GLU A 146 4.59 12.57 -4.41
CA GLU A 146 4.74 13.57 -5.47
C GLU A 146 6.01 13.32 -6.30
N ARG A 147 7.13 13.06 -5.63
CA ARG A 147 8.40 12.71 -6.31
C ARG A 147 8.32 11.39 -7.07
N ALA A 148 7.49 10.46 -6.63
CA ALA A 148 7.23 9.20 -7.31
C ALA A 148 6.26 9.34 -8.50
N GLY A 149 5.70 10.53 -8.72
CA GLY A 149 4.80 10.83 -9.83
C GLY A 149 3.32 10.77 -9.52
N TYR A 150 2.95 10.62 -8.24
CA TYR A 150 1.56 10.70 -7.82
C TYR A 150 1.08 12.15 -7.73
N VAL A 151 -0.16 12.40 -8.13
CA VAL A 151 -0.80 13.72 -8.10
C VAL A 151 -2.09 13.63 -7.31
N LYS A 152 -2.31 14.58 -6.41
CA LYS A 152 -3.57 14.69 -5.67
C LYS A 152 -4.74 14.90 -6.63
N PHE A 153 -5.82 14.15 -6.44
CA PHE A 153 -7.02 14.28 -7.25
C PHE A 153 -8.31 14.44 -6.42
N SER A 154 -8.30 14.13 -5.12
CA SER A 154 -9.44 14.42 -4.24
C SER A 154 -9.02 14.56 -2.79
N GLU A 155 -9.89 15.15 -1.98
CA GLU A 155 -9.79 15.25 -0.53
C GLU A 155 -11.02 14.63 0.11
N LEU A 156 -10.85 14.04 1.29
CA LEU A 156 -11.94 13.44 2.06
C LEU A 156 -11.64 13.50 3.55
N LEU A 157 -12.67 13.24 4.35
CA LEU A 157 -12.51 12.93 5.76
C LEU A 157 -12.49 11.40 5.90
N ALA A 158 -11.42 10.85 6.43
CA ALA A 158 -11.26 9.41 6.64
C ALA A 158 -11.41 9.07 8.12
N GLU A 159 -12.18 8.03 8.40
CA GLU A 159 -12.28 7.47 9.74
C GLU A 159 -11.28 6.33 9.89
N ASP A 160 -10.46 6.41 10.95
CA ASP A 160 -9.48 5.39 11.27
C ASP A 160 -9.26 5.35 12.79
N GLY A 161 -9.46 4.19 13.41
CA GLY A 161 -9.29 3.99 14.83
C GLY A 161 -10.18 4.90 15.69
N GLY A 162 -11.39 5.21 15.23
CA GLY A 162 -12.33 6.09 15.94
C GLY A 162 -12.04 7.58 15.79
N LYS A 163 -11.07 7.96 14.97
CA LYS A 163 -10.75 9.35 14.63
C LYS A 163 -11.16 9.66 13.20
N VAL A 164 -11.69 10.88 12.99
CA VAL A 164 -11.97 11.41 11.66
C VAL A 164 -10.89 12.45 11.33
N LEU A 165 -10.10 12.17 10.31
CA LEU A 165 -8.95 13.00 9.93
C LEU A 165 -9.02 13.39 8.46
N PRO A 166 -8.56 14.61 8.11
CA PRO A 166 -8.41 14.99 6.72
C PRO A 166 -7.40 14.09 6.00
N ALA A 167 -7.81 13.59 4.85
CA ALA A 167 -7.00 12.75 3.97
C ALA A 167 -7.08 13.24 2.53
N GLN A 168 -6.15 12.79 1.72
CA GLN A 168 -6.20 13.03 0.28
C GLN A 168 -5.95 11.74 -0.47
N ARG A 169 -6.50 11.68 -1.67
CA ARG A 169 -6.27 10.61 -2.62
C ARG A 169 -5.34 11.11 -3.73
N MET A 170 -4.37 10.30 -4.03
CA MET A 170 -3.39 10.59 -5.07
C MET A 170 -3.37 9.45 -6.09
N LYS A 171 -3.07 9.77 -7.33
CA LYS A 171 -2.95 8.78 -8.40
C LYS A 171 -1.78 9.07 -9.32
N LYS A 172 -1.29 8.02 -9.94
CA LYS A 172 -0.21 8.06 -10.93
C LYS A 172 -0.65 7.31 -12.17
N LYS A 173 -0.35 7.85 -13.34
CA LYS A 173 -0.57 7.13 -14.59
C LYS A 173 0.46 6.01 -14.72
N ILE A 174 -0.02 4.84 -15.12
CA ILE A 174 0.81 3.67 -15.36
C ILE A 174 1.33 3.76 -16.79
N ASP A 175 2.65 3.72 -16.94
CA ASP A 175 3.29 3.65 -18.25
C ASP A 175 2.96 2.32 -18.92
N GLY A 176 2.68 2.38 -20.20
CA GLY A 176 2.14 1.28 -21.00
C GLY A 176 3.02 0.04 -21.11
#